data_cf33a03a31a55d03ac9ae75e5a28c70a
#
_entry.id   cf33a03a31a55d03ac9ae75e5a28c70a
#
_cell.length_a   1.000
_cell.length_b   1.000
_cell.length_c   1.000
_cell.angle_alpha   90.00
_cell.angle_beta   90.00
_cell.angle_gamma   90.00
#
_symmetry.space_group_name_H-M   'P 1'
#
loop_
_entity.id
_entity.type
_entity.pdbx_description
1 polymer ?
#
loop_
_entity_poly.entity_id
_entity_poly.type
_entity_poly.pdbx_seq_one_letter_code
_entity_poly.pdbx_strand_id
1 'polypeptide(L)'
;MSGKLGMTTTQRKAVLRNQASNLLWYGRLETTLGRAKELRPYTEKIITLAMNTYDDTIETTVTVKDKKGKDVTTKVLKDGPKKLAARRKIMTLVYDLQEQRGKETMTEFKNRTAGVRHPLIEKIFNEIAPKYAQRAEELKQRGGYTRIYQ
;
A
#
# COMPACT_ATOMS: atom_id res chain seq x y z
N MET A 1 -8.18 -25.16 -6.43
CA MET A 1 -6.72 -25.06 -6.72
C MET A 1 -6.46 -23.72 -7.39
N SER A 2 -5.42 -23.00 -7.00
CA SER A 2 -5.05 -21.77 -7.70
C SER A 2 -4.53 -22.13 -9.11
N GLY A 3 -5.00 -21.42 -10.13
CA GLY A 3 -4.63 -21.68 -11.52
C GLY A 3 -3.17 -21.34 -11.79
N LYS A 4 -2.50 -22.18 -12.57
CA LYS A 4 -1.09 -21.94 -12.97
C LYS A 4 -0.96 -20.82 -14.03
N LEU A 5 -2.06 -20.38 -14.64
CA LEU A 5 -2.12 -19.37 -15.72
C LEU A 5 -1.24 -19.72 -16.95
N GLY A 6 -0.88 -20.99 -17.14
CA GLY A 6 0.05 -21.42 -18.20
C GLY A 6 1.48 -20.90 -18.03
N MET A 7 1.86 -20.48 -16.82
CA MET A 7 3.16 -19.83 -16.55
C MET A 7 3.96 -20.59 -15.49
N THR A 8 5.27 -20.39 -15.50
CA THR A 8 6.13 -20.84 -14.39
C THR A 8 5.77 -20.10 -13.10
N THR A 9 6.12 -20.67 -11.95
CA THR A 9 5.81 -20.05 -10.64
C THR A 9 6.40 -18.63 -10.52
N THR A 10 7.59 -18.40 -11.04
CA THR A 10 8.25 -17.10 -11.00
C THR A 10 7.52 -16.08 -11.87
N GLN A 11 7.19 -16.44 -13.10
CA GLN A 11 6.43 -15.59 -14.02
C GLN A 11 5.05 -15.25 -13.46
N ARG A 12 4.33 -16.25 -12.92
CA ARG A 12 3.01 -16.03 -12.28
C ARG A 12 3.10 -15.04 -11.14
N LYS A 13 4.09 -15.19 -10.23
CA LYS A 13 4.29 -14.26 -9.11
C LYS A 13 4.59 -12.84 -9.62
N ALA A 14 5.42 -12.68 -10.64
CA ALA A 14 5.75 -11.37 -11.21
C ALA A 14 4.51 -10.68 -11.83
N VAL A 15 3.69 -11.43 -12.57
CA VAL A 15 2.44 -10.91 -13.15
C VAL A 15 1.47 -10.49 -12.05
N LEU A 16 1.25 -11.33 -11.02
CA LEU A 16 0.34 -11.00 -9.92
C LEU A 16 0.83 -9.78 -9.11
N ARG A 17 2.13 -9.66 -8.85
CA ARG A 17 2.72 -8.46 -8.22
C ARG A 17 2.43 -7.20 -9.02
N ASN A 18 2.71 -7.23 -10.33
CA ASN A 18 2.48 -6.09 -11.21
C ASN A 18 0.99 -5.68 -11.21
N GLN A 19 0.10 -6.65 -11.45
CA GLN A 19 -1.33 -6.38 -11.52
C GLN A 19 -1.90 -5.92 -10.17
N ALA A 20 -1.44 -6.48 -9.04
CA ALA A 20 -1.85 -6.03 -7.71
C ALA A 20 -1.39 -4.60 -7.43
N SER A 21 -0.16 -4.25 -7.81
CA SER A 21 0.36 -2.88 -7.67
C SER A 21 -0.48 -1.88 -8.45
N ASN A 22 -0.79 -2.20 -9.71
CA ASN A 22 -1.63 -1.35 -10.55
C ASN A 22 -3.08 -1.24 -10.02
N LEU A 23 -3.67 -2.37 -9.59
CA LEU A 23 -5.02 -2.37 -9.03
C LEU A 23 -5.12 -1.52 -7.76
N LEU A 24 -4.15 -1.64 -6.85
CA LEU A 24 -4.12 -0.84 -5.62
C LEU A 24 -3.83 0.65 -5.89
N TRP A 25 -3.06 0.95 -6.94
CA TRP A 25 -2.74 2.33 -7.33
C TRP A 25 -3.90 3.03 -8.01
N TYR A 26 -4.46 2.42 -9.05
CA TYR A 26 -5.51 3.03 -9.87
C TYR A 26 -6.94 2.71 -9.41
N GLY A 27 -7.12 1.73 -8.51
CA GLY A 27 -8.43 1.27 -8.03
C GLY A 27 -9.20 0.41 -9.04
N ARG A 28 -8.70 0.27 -10.27
CA ARG A 28 -9.33 -0.44 -11.37
C ARG A 28 -8.27 -1.05 -12.28
N LEU A 29 -8.55 -2.25 -12.82
CA LEU A 29 -7.65 -2.95 -13.73
C LEU A 29 -8.46 -3.79 -14.72
N GLU A 30 -8.08 -3.75 -16.00
CA GLU A 30 -8.64 -4.61 -17.05
C GLU A 30 -7.65 -5.76 -17.32
N THR A 31 -8.16 -7.00 -17.28
CA THR A 31 -7.33 -8.19 -17.45
C THR A 31 -8.20 -9.38 -17.86
N THR A 32 -7.59 -10.52 -18.17
CA THR A 32 -8.35 -11.74 -18.48
C THR A 32 -9.02 -12.32 -17.24
N LEU A 33 -10.16 -12.99 -17.41
CA LEU A 33 -10.93 -13.58 -16.31
C LEU A 33 -10.10 -14.52 -15.43
N GLY A 34 -9.23 -15.35 -16.05
CA GLY A 34 -8.36 -16.26 -15.30
C GLY A 34 -7.38 -15.52 -14.38
N ARG A 35 -6.77 -14.44 -14.89
CA ARG A 35 -5.89 -13.58 -14.09
C ARG A 35 -6.66 -12.82 -13.01
N ALA A 36 -7.84 -12.31 -13.31
CA ALA A 36 -8.68 -11.63 -12.32
C ALA A 36 -9.05 -12.54 -11.15
N LYS A 37 -9.41 -13.79 -11.42
CA LYS A 37 -9.71 -14.80 -10.38
C LYS A 37 -8.51 -15.10 -9.47
N GLU A 38 -7.30 -15.13 -10.01
CA GLU A 38 -6.08 -15.36 -9.21
C GLU A 38 -5.61 -14.06 -8.49
N LEU A 39 -5.83 -12.91 -9.11
CA LEU A 39 -5.46 -11.61 -8.55
C LEU A 39 -6.29 -11.24 -7.31
N ARG A 40 -7.58 -11.57 -7.32
CA ARG A 40 -8.52 -11.26 -6.24
C ARG A 40 -8.00 -11.71 -4.86
N PRO A 41 -7.75 -13.00 -4.58
CA PRO A 41 -7.26 -13.43 -3.27
C PRO A 41 -5.88 -12.85 -2.94
N TYR A 42 -5.04 -12.61 -3.95
CA TYR A 42 -3.74 -12.01 -3.77
C TYR A 42 -3.83 -10.57 -3.26
N THR A 43 -4.67 -9.74 -3.90
CA THR A 43 -4.87 -8.34 -3.51
C THR A 43 -5.64 -8.22 -2.19
N GLU A 44 -6.67 -9.02 -1.97
CA GLU A 44 -7.44 -9.02 -0.73
C GLU A 44 -6.59 -9.38 0.50
N LYS A 45 -5.61 -10.27 0.34
CA LYS A 45 -4.64 -10.58 1.39
C LYS A 45 -3.79 -9.36 1.78
N ILE A 46 -3.38 -8.55 0.81
CA ILE A 46 -2.61 -7.32 1.05
C ILE A 46 -3.46 -6.30 1.83
N ILE A 47 -4.70 -6.09 1.40
CA ILE A 47 -5.63 -5.17 2.05
C ILE A 47 -5.92 -5.62 3.50
N THR A 48 -6.21 -6.91 3.71
CA THR A 48 -6.44 -7.45 5.05
C THR A 48 -5.24 -7.25 5.97
N LEU A 49 -4.02 -7.49 5.47
CA LEU A 49 -2.81 -7.31 6.25
C LEU A 49 -2.62 -5.84 6.66
N ALA A 50 -2.83 -4.91 5.75
CA ALA A 50 -2.75 -3.48 6.02
C ALA A 50 -3.84 -3.03 7.00
N MET A 51 -5.09 -3.45 6.78
CA MET A 51 -6.25 -3.10 7.61
C MET A 51 -6.10 -3.56 9.07
N ASN A 52 -5.47 -4.69 9.32
CA ASN A 52 -5.28 -5.20 10.68
C ASN A 52 -4.13 -4.54 11.44
N THR A 53 -3.36 -3.66 10.80
CA THR A 53 -2.12 -3.13 11.38
C THR A 53 -1.88 -1.64 11.15
N TYR A 54 -2.79 -0.94 10.43
CA TYR A 54 -2.58 0.46 10.05
C TYR A 54 -2.55 1.41 11.25
N ASP A 55 -3.23 1.07 12.33
CA ASP A 55 -3.37 1.84 13.57
C ASP A 55 -2.24 1.62 14.57
N ASP A 56 -1.38 0.62 14.35
CA ASP A 56 -0.24 0.32 15.22
C ASP A 56 0.86 1.38 15.03
N THR A 57 0.80 2.45 15.82
CA THR A 57 1.73 3.58 15.80
C THR A 57 2.30 3.84 17.18
N ILE A 58 3.56 4.29 17.24
CA ILE A 58 4.27 4.62 18.48
C ILE A 58 4.72 6.09 18.40
N GLU A 59 4.41 6.87 19.43
CA GLU A 59 4.97 8.21 19.60
C GLU A 59 6.44 8.10 20.02
N THR A 60 7.31 8.72 19.26
CA THR A 60 8.74 8.81 19.56
C THR A 60 9.19 10.25 19.53
N THR A 61 9.93 10.66 20.54
CA THR A 61 10.60 11.96 20.53
C THR A 61 11.89 11.88 19.72
N VAL A 62 12.02 12.75 18.73
CA VAL A 62 13.25 12.86 17.93
C VAL A 62 13.83 14.26 18.16
N THR A 63 15.07 14.30 18.59
CA THR A 63 15.83 15.55 18.71
C THR A 63 16.56 15.79 17.40
N VAL A 64 16.19 16.87 16.71
CA VAL A 64 16.80 17.31 15.44
C VAL A 64 17.49 18.65 15.69
N LYS A 65 18.71 18.80 15.20
CA LYS A 65 19.41 20.09 15.23
C LYS A 65 18.82 21.00 14.17
N ASP A 66 18.34 22.16 14.60
CA ASP A 66 17.88 23.20 13.69
C ASP A 66 19.07 23.83 12.93
N LYS A 67 18.79 24.55 11.85
CA LYS A 67 19.79 25.28 11.04
C LYS A 67 20.69 26.22 11.86
N LYS A 68 20.26 26.56 13.08
CA LYS A 68 21.02 27.37 14.06
C LYS A 68 21.77 26.55 15.12
N GLY A 69 21.84 25.22 14.97
CA GLY A 69 22.57 24.32 15.90
C GLY A 69 21.88 24.08 17.26
N LYS A 70 20.63 24.56 17.43
CA LYS A 70 19.84 24.29 18.64
C LYS A 70 19.12 22.95 18.53
N ASP A 71 19.12 22.17 19.61
CA ASP A 71 18.38 20.92 19.70
C ASP A 71 16.88 21.19 19.84
N VAL A 72 16.10 20.81 18.82
CA VAL A 72 14.65 20.90 18.83
C VAL A 72 14.08 19.49 18.98
N THR A 73 13.38 19.25 20.08
CA THR A 73 12.72 17.96 20.35
C THR A 73 11.32 17.99 19.74
N THR A 74 11.10 17.15 18.74
CA THR A 74 9.78 17.02 18.06
C THR A 74 9.22 15.63 18.32
N LYS A 75 7.92 15.55 18.66
CA LYS A 75 7.21 14.28 18.73
C LYS A 75 6.88 13.81 17.30
N VAL A 76 7.29 12.61 16.95
CA VAL A 76 7.04 11.99 15.65
C VAL A 76 6.34 10.66 15.85
N LEU A 77 5.26 10.44 15.11
CA LEU A 77 4.60 9.15 15.03
C LEU A 77 5.40 8.21 14.12
N LYS A 78 5.82 7.08 14.66
CA LYS A 78 6.48 6.02 13.91
C LYS A 78 5.61 4.77 13.85
N ASP A 79 5.84 3.95 12.83
CA ASP A 79 5.18 2.66 12.72
C ASP A 79 5.53 1.77 13.91
N GLY A 80 4.53 1.16 14.54
CA GLY A 80 4.70 0.14 15.55
C GLY A 80 5.23 -1.17 14.97
N PRO A 81 5.59 -2.14 15.81
CA PRO A 81 6.23 -3.38 15.36
C PRO A 81 5.35 -4.20 14.41
N LYS A 82 4.04 -4.25 14.63
CA LYS A 82 3.09 -4.97 13.76
C LYS A 82 2.95 -4.27 12.41
N LYS A 83 2.76 -2.94 12.40
CA LYS A 83 2.67 -2.15 11.17
C LYS A 83 3.97 -2.20 10.38
N LEU A 84 5.12 -2.11 11.03
CA LEU A 84 6.41 -2.22 10.38
C LEU A 84 6.63 -3.59 9.73
N ALA A 85 6.27 -4.68 10.42
CA ALA A 85 6.34 -6.03 9.87
C ALA A 85 5.40 -6.21 8.67
N ALA A 86 4.16 -5.69 8.77
CA ALA A 86 3.19 -5.69 7.68
C ALA A 86 3.70 -4.88 6.46
N ARG A 87 4.25 -3.69 6.69
CA ARG A 87 4.86 -2.84 5.64
C ARG A 87 5.96 -3.61 4.90
N ARG A 88 6.89 -4.21 5.61
CA ARG A 88 7.96 -5.04 5.02
C ARG A 88 7.39 -6.20 4.21
N LYS A 89 6.36 -6.88 4.72
CA LYS A 89 5.70 -7.98 4.02
C LYS A 89 5.00 -7.51 2.76
N ILE A 90 4.27 -6.40 2.80
CA ILE A 90 3.57 -5.84 1.62
C ILE A 90 4.57 -5.43 0.55
N MET A 91 5.71 -4.83 0.92
CA MET A 91 6.78 -4.49 -0.03
C MET A 91 7.33 -5.71 -0.79
N THR A 92 7.25 -6.91 -0.24
CA THR A 92 7.60 -8.15 -0.98
C THR A 92 6.51 -8.60 -1.94
N LEU A 93 5.26 -8.15 -1.76
CA LEU A 93 4.08 -8.58 -2.53
C LEU A 93 3.68 -7.59 -3.63
N VAL A 94 4.15 -6.36 -3.62
CA VAL A 94 3.87 -5.33 -4.63
C VAL A 94 5.15 -4.75 -5.20
N TYR A 95 5.06 -4.11 -6.37
CA TYR A 95 6.10 -3.21 -6.87
C TYR A 95 5.81 -1.80 -6.37
N ASP A 96 6.85 -1.06 -6.06
CA ASP A 96 6.74 0.32 -5.63
C ASP A 96 6.49 1.23 -6.85
N LEU A 97 5.24 1.62 -7.02
CA LEU A 97 4.86 2.56 -8.07
C LEU A 97 5.13 3.98 -7.58
N GLN A 98 5.88 4.72 -8.38
CA GLN A 98 6.18 6.12 -8.11
C GLN A 98 5.09 7.02 -8.70
N GLU A 99 4.81 8.13 -8.02
CA GLU A 99 3.94 9.15 -8.57
C GLU A 99 4.54 9.76 -9.83
N GLN A 100 3.70 9.96 -10.83
CA GLN A 100 4.10 10.66 -12.05
C GLN A 100 3.75 12.14 -11.93
N ARG A 101 4.66 12.99 -12.40
CA ARG A 101 4.41 14.41 -12.50
C ARG A 101 3.30 14.68 -13.52
N GLY A 102 2.24 15.36 -13.10
CA GLY A 102 1.16 15.83 -13.96
C GLY A 102 1.54 17.15 -14.66
N LYS A 103 0.63 18.13 -14.58
CA LYS A 103 0.83 19.49 -15.14
C LYS A 103 1.59 20.44 -14.21
N GLU A 104 1.93 19.99 -13.01
CA GLU A 104 2.65 20.78 -12.00
C GLU A 104 4.12 21.04 -12.37
N THR A 105 4.71 22.09 -11.80
CA THR A 105 6.13 22.38 -11.98
C THR A 105 7.00 21.35 -11.24
N MET A 106 8.27 21.21 -11.64
CA MET A 106 9.21 20.28 -10.98
C MET A 106 9.40 20.60 -9.49
N THR A 107 9.37 21.87 -9.13
CA THR A 107 9.53 22.32 -7.74
C THR A 107 8.33 21.95 -6.89
N GLU A 108 7.12 22.17 -7.38
CA GLU A 108 5.87 21.78 -6.72
C GLU A 108 5.81 20.25 -6.54
N PHE A 109 6.12 19.49 -7.60
CA PHE A 109 6.18 18.03 -7.53
C PHE A 109 7.15 17.54 -6.46
N LYS A 110 8.39 18.07 -6.43
CA LYS A 110 9.39 17.73 -5.42
C LYS A 110 8.94 18.10 -4.00
N ASN A 111 8.31 19.25 -3.81
CA ASN A 111 7.81 19.67 -2.51
C ASN A 111 6.66 18.78 -2.02
N ARG A 112 5.73 18.41 -2.90
CA ARG A 112 4.60 17.53 -2.59
C ARG A 112 5.02 16.11 -2.27
N THR A 113 5.99 15.57 -2.99
CA THR A 113 6.49 14.19 -2.80
C THR A 113 7.64 14.10 -1.78
N ALA A 114 8.07 15.24 -1.23
CA ALA A 114 9.14 15.28 -0.26
C ALA A 114 8.82 14.41 0.97
N GLY A 115 9.72 13.49 1.30
CA GLY A 115 9.57 12.58 2.45
C GLY A 115 8.80 11.29 2.16
N VAL A 116 8.13 11.16 1.02
CA VAL A 116 7.42 9.94 0.62
C VAL A 116 8.36 9.05 -0.20
N ARG A 117 8.90 8.00 0.44
CA ARG A 117 9.81 7.06 -0.24
C ARG A 117 9.08 5.99 -1.05
N HIS A 118 7.92 5.57 -0.56
CA HIS A 118 7.14 4.45 -1.10
C HIS A 118 5.68 4.85 -1.28
N PRO A 119 5.33 5.60 -2.36
CA PRO A 119 3.99 6.18 -2.52
C PRO A 119 2.85 5.15 -2.49
N LEU A 120 3.03 3.99 -3.16
CA LEU A 120 2.02 2.94 -3.14
C LEU A 120 1.79 2.39 -1.73
N ILE A 121 2.86 2.19 -0.95
CA ILE A 121 2.76 1.67 0.41
C ILE A 121 2.06 2.70 1.32
N GLU A 122 2.42 3.98 1.19
CA GLU A 122 1.73 5.05 1.93
C GLU A 122 0.24 5.11 1.59
N LYS A 123 -0.12 4.99 0.32
CA LYS A 123 -1.51 4.93 -0.12
C LYS A 123 -2.27 3.74 0.49
N ILE A 124 -1.63 2.57 0.55
CA ILE A 124 -2.24 1.37 1.14
C ILE A 124 -2.56 1.60 2.62
N PHE A 125 -1.62 2.15 3.41
CA PHE A 125 -1.78 2.33 4.85
C PHE A 125 -2.60 3.56 5.23
N ASN A 126 -2.53 4.66 4.46
CA ASN A 126 -3.15 5.93 4.83
C ASN A 126 -4.54 6.12 4.19
N GLU A 127 -4.83 5.47 3.05
CA GLU A 127 -6.12 5.63 2.36
C GLU A 127 -6.92 4.32 2.34
N ILE A 128 -6.32 3.23 1.82
CA ILE A 128 -7.03 1.98 1.57
C ILE A 128 -7.38 1.26 2.87
N ALA A 129 -6.42 1.12 3.79
CA ALA A 129 -6.61 0.39 5.03
C ALA A 129 -7.66 1.04 5.95
N PRO A 130 -7.61 2.36 6.24
CA PRO A 130 -8.64 3.02 7.05
C PRO A 130 -10.04 2.93 6.43
N LYS A 131 -10.15 3.14 5.10
CA LYS A 131 -11.42 3.04 4.37
C LYS A 131 -12.09 1.68 4.54
N TYR A 132 -11.32 0.60 4.42
CA TYR A 132 -11.87 -0.74 4.57
C TYR A 132 -12.04 -1.17 6.02
N ALA A 133 -11.27 -0.62 6.96
CA ALA A 133 -11.50 -0.79 8.39
C ALA A 133 -12.84 -0.18 8.80
N GLN A 134 -13.11 1.07 8.41
CA GLN A 134 -14.39 1.73 8.66
C GLN A 134 -15.56 0.95 8.04
N ARG A 135 -15.44 0.52 6.78
CA ARG A 135 -16.46 -0.33 6.14
C ARG A 135 -16.71 -1.63 6.89
N ALA A 136 -15.65 -2.25 7.42
CA ALA A 136 -15.76 -3.50 8.18
C ALA A 136 -16.51 -3.32 9.51
N GLU A 137 -16.36 -2.17 10.15
CA GLU A 137 -17.10 -1.79 11.36
C GLU A 137 -18.57 -1.49 11.05
N GLU A 138 -18.85 -0.70 10.00
CA GLU A 138 -20.21 -0.32 9.61
C GLU A 138 -21.05 -1.52 9.16
N LEU A 139 -20.49 -2.38 8.31
CA LEU A 139 -21.20 -3.53 7.72
C LEU A 139 -21.05 -4.82 8.54
N LYS A 140 -20.23 -4.83 9.59
CA LYS A 140 -19.83 -6.02 10.34
C LYS A 140 -19.34 -7.17 9.45
N GLN A 141 -18.78 -6.83 8.30
CA GLN A 141 -18.32 -7.77 7.28
C GLN A 141 -16.87 -7.48 6.86
N ARG A 142 -16.03 -8.49 6.97
CA ARG A 142 -14.63 -8.45 6.50
C ARG A 142 -14.48 -9.23 5.22
N GLY A 143 -13.63 -8.75 4.31
CA GLY A 143 -13.40 -9.38 3.01
C GLY A 143 -14.23 -8.79 1.87
N GLY A 144 -14.10 -9.36 0.66
CA GLY A 144 -14.81 -8.89 -0.53
C GLY A 144 -14.45 -7.47 -0.94
N TYR A 145 -13.17 -7.10 -0.81
CA TYR A 145 -12.67 -5.76 -1.13
C TYR A 145 -12.59 -5.51 -2.63
N THR A 146 -12.58 -6.57 -3.43
CA THR A 146 -12.47 -6.50 -4.88
C THR A 146 -13.65 -7.18 -5.55
N ARG A 147 -14.08 -6.63 -6.69
CA ARG A 147 -15.16 -7.19 -7.51
C ARG A 147 -14.70 -7.38 -8.95
N ILE A 148 -15.10 -8.49 -9.57
CA ILE A 148 -14.83 -8.80 -10.97
C ILE A 148 -16.11 -8.52 -11.74
N TYR A 149 -16.01 -7.69 -12.79
CA TYR A 149 -17.06 -7.44 -13.79
C TYR A 149 -16.62 -8.09 -15.10
N GLN A 150 -17.57 -8.65 -15.83
CA GLN A 150 -17.40 -9.20 -17.18
C GLN A 150 -18.11 -8.33 -18.17
#